data_f087ae8231eef8eade19ac040b9836a5
#
_entry.id   f087ae8231eef8eade19ac040b9836a5
#
_cell.length_a   1.000
_cell.length_b   1.000
_cell.length_c   1.000
_cell.angle_alpha   90.00
_cell.angle_beta   90.00
_cell.angle_gamma   90.00
#
_symmetry.space_group_name_H-M   'P 1'
#
loop_
_entity.id
_entity.type
_entity.pdbx_description
1 polymer ?
#
loop_
_entity_poly.entity_id
_entity_poly.type
_entity_poly.pdbx_seq_one_letter_code
_entity_poly.pdbx_strand_id
1 'polypeptide(L)'
;MSRRSVGLAAVWAAFLVLAGSTLVLAEDEAKMAPEFTLPDLAGEDVTLSERLKEGPVIVDFWATWCKPCIKAFPDLQEIFDNYKDCGLSVFAISIDGPRSTSRVGALIKSKGNTFEVLLDPAQKVAKKFHVTSVPRTVLIDTEGKVAWAVTGYRPSNHEKLAEAVAALYPEGCEKKVEGEEPEAAEGTGE
;
A
#
# COMPACT_ATOMS: atom_id res chain seq x y z
N MET A 1 7.77 37.45 -78.54
CA MET A 1 7.54 36.03 -78.20
C MET A 1 7.75 35.87 -76.70
N SER A 2 6.64 35.83 -75.96
CA SER A 2 6.55 35.83 -74.50
C SER A 2 6.47 34.38 -74.01
N ARG A 3 7.42 33.92 -73.20
CA ARG A 3 7.30 32.64 -72.47
C ARG A 3 6.96 32.98 -71.01
N ARG A 4 5.75 32.66 -70.66
CA ARG A 4 5.20 32.79 -69.32
C ARG A 4 5.79 31.69 -68.43
N SER A 5 6.51 32.08 -67.40
CA SER A 5 6.90 31.19 -66.29
C SER A 5 5.73 31.10 -65.35
N VAL A 6 5.05 29.95 -65.31
CA VAL A 6 3.99 29.63 -64.36
C VAL A 6 4.56 28.71 -63.30
N GLY A 7 4.75 29.25 -62.11
CA GLY A 7 4.27 28.70 -60.85
C GLY A 7 4.97 27.47 -60.28
N LEU A 8 6.09 27.71 -59.55
CA LEU A 8 6.65 26.74 -58.58
C LEU A 8 6.24 27.09 -57.12
N ALA A 9 5.16 27.86 -56.97
CA ALA A 9 4.72 28.32 -55.65
C ALA A 9 3.59 27.50 -54.99
N ALA A 10 3.10 26.44 -55.66
CA ALA A 10 1.91 25.68 -55.19
C ALA A 10 2.19 24.31 -54.53
N VAL A 11 3.44 23.93 -54.33
CA VAL A 11 3.79 22.61 -53.79
C VAL A 11 4.22 22.65 -52.31
N TRP A 12 4.44 23.83 -51.71
CA TRP A 12 4.91 23.95 -50.35
C TRP A 12 3.81 24.12 -49.28
N ALA A 13 2.54 24.20 -49.67
CA ALA A 13 1.42 24.41 -48.76
C ALA A 13 0.76 23.11 -48.20
N ALA A 14 1.18 21.94 -48.71
CA ALA A 14 0.55 20.65 -48.35
C ALA A 14 1.32 19.80 -47.30
N PHE A 15 2.47 20.27 -46.81
CA PHE A 15 3.34 19.50 -45.92
C PHE A 15 3.31 19.95 -44.44
N LEU A 16 2.40 20.86 -44.04
CA LEU A 16 2.39 21.51 -42.72
C LEU A 16 1.20 21.11 -41.81
N VAL A 17 0.47 20.04 -42.11
CA VAL A 17 -0.74 19.65 -41.34
C VAL A 17 -0.66 18.26 -40.71
N LEU A 18 0.50 17.60 -40.65
CA LEU A 18 0.62 16.29 -39.99
C LEU A 18 1.66 16.25 -38.85
N ALA A 19 1.94 17.36 -38.20
CA ALA A 19 2.57 17.34 -36.88
C ALA A 19 1.47 17.28 -35.82
N GLY A 20 0.64 16.24 -35.85
CA GLY A 20 -0.21 15.85 -34.75
C GLY A 20 0.70 15.51 -33.57
N SER A 21 0.85 16.45 -32.64
CA SER A 21 1.47 16.20 -31.35
C SER A 21 0.67 15.14 -30.63
N THR A 22 1.08 13.89 -30.75
CA THR A 22 0.69 12.87 -29.78
C THR A 22 1.32 13.30 -28.47
N LEU A 23 0.52 13.96 -27.62
CA LEU A 23 0.81 14.15 -26.23
C LEU A 23 0.82 12.74 -25.63
N VAL A 24 1.97 12.10 -25.62
CA VAL A 24 2.21 10.90 -24.82
C VAL A 24 2.15 11.40 -23.39
N LEU A 25 0.98 11.27 -22.78
CA LEU A 25 0.88 11.31 -21.31
C LEU A 25 1.83 10.20 -20.87
N ALA A 26 2.96 10.58 -20.26
CA ALA A 26 3.75 9.65 -19.49
C ALA A 26 2.82 9.21 -18.34
N GLU A 27 2.14 8.10 -18.51
CA GLU A 27 1.55 7.38 -17.41
C GLU A 27 2.73 7.06 -16.50
N ASP A 28 2.71 7.63 -15.31
CA ASP A 28 3.62 7.27 -14.23
C ASP A 28 3.39 5.76 -14.02
N GLU A 29 4.27 4.92 -14.56
CA GLU A 29 4.15 3.46 -14.44
C GLU A 29 4.29 3.13 -12.95
N ALA A 30 3.16 3.09 -12.26
CA ALA A 30 3.09 2.72 -10.86
C ALA A 30 3.80 1.37 -10.70
N LYS A 31 4.87 1.39 -9.91
CA LYS A 31 5.74 0.22 -9.75
C LYS A 31 4.94 -0.94 -9.15
N MET A 32 4.87 -2.06 -9.85
CA MET A 32 4.25 -3.29 -9.36
C MET A 32 5.01 -3.84 -8.16
N ALA A 33 4.28 -4.24 -7.12
CA ALA A 33 4.86 -4.92 -5.97
C ALA A 33 5.34 -6.32 -6.37
N PRO A 34 6.52 -6.76 -5.91
CA PRO A 34 6.97 -8.12 -6.17
C PRO A 34 6.06 -9.15 -5.50
N GLU A 35 5.65 -10.17 -6.26
CA GLU A 35 4.88 -11.30 -5.73
C GLU A 35 5.70 -12.12 -4.73
N PHE A 36 5.02 -12.59 -3.67
CA PHE A 36 5.61 -13.47 -2.67
C PHE A 36 4.60 -14.39 -2.01
N THR A 37 5.10 -15.48 -1.46
CA THR A 37 4.43 -16.35 -0.49
C THR A 37 5.36 -16.54 0.70
N LEU A 38 4.86 -16.31 1.91
CA LEU A 38 5.60 -16.46 3.17
C LEU A 38 4.73 -17.20 4.20
N PRO A 39 5.36 -18.00 5.09
CA PRO A 39 4.65 -18.58 6.20
C PRO A 39 4.31 -17.52 7.26
N ASP A 40 3.14 -17.67 7.87
CA ASP A 40 2.75 -16.97 9.09
C ASP A 40 3.38 -17.60 10.35
N LEU A 41 2.94 -17.17 11.55
CA LEU A 41 3.41 -17.70 12.82
C LEU A 41 2.92 -19.14 13.10
N ALA A 42 1.86 -19.61 12.44
CA ALA A 42 1.34 -20.97 12.54
C ALA A 42 2.03 -21.91 11.52
N GLY A 43 2.74 -21.34 10.55
CA GLY A 43 3.38 -22.06 9.45
C GLY A 43 2.52 -22.20 8.21
N GLU A 44 1.37 -21.50 8.16
CA GLU A 44 0.49 -21.49 7.00
C GLU A 44 1.02 -20.49 5.95
N ASP A 45 1.01 -20.90 4.69
CA ASP A 45 1.47 -20.06 3.58
C ASP A 45 0.48 -18.95 3.24
N VAL A 46 0.96 -17.70 3.24
CA VAL A 46 0.21 -16.50 2.87
C VAL A 46 0.81 -15.90 1.60
N THR A 47 -0.03 -15.72 0.59
CA THR A 47 0.34 -15.22 -0.73
C THR A 47 -0.23 -13.82 -0.96
N LEU A 48 0.60 -12.89 -1.44
CA LEU A 48 0.21 -11.50 -1.66
C LEU A 48 -0.97 -11.39 -2.64
N SER A 49 -0.87 -12.01 -3.81
CA SER A 49 -1.91 -11.92 -4.86
C SER A 49 -3.28 -12.49 -4.43
N GLU A 50 -3.29 -13.48 -3.53
CA GLU A 50 -4.55 -13.99 -2.98
C GLU A 50 -5.21 -12.96 -2.04
N ARG A 51 -4.41 -12.30 -1.20
CA ARG A 51 -4.92 -11.28 -0.27
C ARG A 51 -5.40 -10.01 -0.99
N LEU A 52 -4.74 -9.62 -2.07
CA LEU A 52 -5.16 -8.48 -2.89
C LEU A 52 -6.55 -8.64 -3.52
N LYS A 53 -7.08 -9.86 -3.62
CA LYS A 53 -8.47 -10.09 -4.04
C LYS A 53 -9.50 -9.65 -3.00
N GLU A 54 -9.09 -9.53 -1.73
CA GLU A 54 -9.93 -9.11 -0.62
C GLU A 54 -9.88 -7.59 -0.40
N GLY A 55 -8.74 -6.96 -0.71
CA GLY A 55 -8.52 -5.53 -0.56
C GLY A 55 -7.05 -5.13 -0.65
N PRO A 56 -6.74 -3.84 -0.42
CA PRO A 56 -5.36 -3.36 -0.37
C PRO A 56 -4.55 -4.01 0.76
N VAL A 57 -3.23 -4.04 0.58
CA VAL A 57 -2.31 -4.64 1.57
C VAL A 57 -1.25 -3.64 1.98
N ILE A 58 -1.08 -3.44 3.29
CA ILE A 58 0.11 -2.81 3.85
C ILE A 58 1.14 -3.90 4.15
N VAL A 59 2.33 -3.77 3.59
CA VAL A 59 3.49 -4.60 3.91
C VAL A 59 4.47 -3.78 4.73
N ASP A 60 4.75 -4.21 5.97
CA ASP A 60 5.72 -3.56 6.86
C ASP A 60 6.86 -4.53 7.21
N PHE A 61 8.06 -4.22 6.74
CA PHE A 61 9.27 -4.99 7.07
C PHE A 61 9.86 -4.50 8.39
N TRP A 62 10.04 -5.42 9.34
CA TRP A 62 10.48 -5.14 10.69
C TRP A 62 11.36 -6.23 11.29
N ALA A 63 11.87 -6.00 12.50
CA ALA A 63 12.60 -7.02 13.27
C ALA A 63 12.45 -6.78 14.77
N THR A 64 12.64 -7.83 15.58
CA THR A 64 12.52 -7.76 17.05
C THR A 64 13.56 -6.85 17.71
N TRP A 65 14.68 -6.60 17.07
CA TRP A 65 15.73 -5.67 17.52
C TRP A 65 15.51 -4.22 17.04
N CYS A 66 14.52 -3.99 16.17
CA CYS A 66 14.25 -2.68 15.60
C CYS A 66 13.31 -1.86 16.49
N LYS A 67 13.87 -1.06 17.41
CA LYS A 67 13.08 -0.20 18.30
C LYS A 67 12.11 0.76 17.58
N PRO A 68 12.51 1.44 16.48
CA PRO A 68 11.56 2.30 15.74
C PRO A 68 10.42 1.51 15.10
N CYS A 69 10.63 0.26 14.67
CA CYS A 69 9.56 -0.59 14.15
C CYS A 69 8.50 -0.88 15.23
N ILE A 70 8.96 -1.28 16.42
CA ILE A 70 8.07 -1.57 17.55
C ILE A 70 7.29 -0.32 17.97
N LYS A 71 7.91 0.87 17.85
CA LYS A 71 7.24 2.15 18.13
C LYS A 71 6.15 2.48 17.10
N ALA A 72 6.26 2.01 15.86
CA ALA A 72 5.29 2.22 14.80
C ALA A 72 4.05 1.30 14.90
N PHE A 73 4.12 0.21 15.66
CA PHE A 73 3.04 -0.78 15.73
C PHE A 73 1.67 -0.25 16.19
N PRO A 74 1.58 0.64 17.19
CA PRO A 74 0.29 1.24 17.55
C PRO A 74 -0.37 1.99 16.39
N ASP A 75 0.42 2.77 15.64
CA ASP A 75 -0.05 3.54 14.49
C ASP A 75 -0.55 2.60 13.37
N LEU A 76 0.21 1.51 13.13
CA LEU A 76 -0.15 0.50 12.14
C LEU A 76 -1.40 -0.28 12.54
N GLN A 77 -1.54 -0.59 13.85
CA GLN A 77 -2.72 -1.24 14.41
C GLN A 77 -3.97 -0.36 14.28
N GLU A 78 -3.85 0.93 14.54
CA GLU A 78 -4.95 1.89 14.39
C GLU A 78 -5.47 1.92 12.95
N ILE A 79 -4.58 2.01 11.95
CA ILE A 79 -4.97 1.98 10.53
C ILE A 79 -5.65 0.63 10.21
N PHE A 80 -5.08 -0.50 10.66
CA PHE A 80 -5.66 -1.81 10.46
C PHE A 80 -7.07 -1.90 11.05
N ASP A 81 -7.26 -1.49 12.30
CA ASP A 81 -8.56 -1.54 12.99
C ASP A 81 -9.61 -0.63 12.32
N ASN A 82 -9.17 0.44 11.65
CA ASN A 82 -10.07 1.34 10.93
C ASN A 82 -10.56 0.75 9.60
N TYR A 83 -9.79 -0.11 8.94
CA TYR A 83 -10.06 -0.53 7.56
C TYR A 83 -10.14 -2.05 7.34
N LYS A 84 -9.87 -2.89 8.38
CA LYS A 84 -9.91 -4.36 8.26
C LYS A 84 -11.27 -4.89 7.78
N ASP A 85 -12.36 -4.29 8.23
CA ASP A 85 -13.71 -4.68 7.85
C ASP A 85 -14.07 -4.28 6.40
N CYS A 86 -13.23 -3.44 5.78
CA CYS A 86 -13.29 -3.06 4.38
C CYS A 86 -12.28 -3.83 3.50
N GLY A 87 -11.65 -4.86 4.06
CA GLY A 87 -10.72 -5.74 3.35
C GLY A 87 -9.25 -5.32 3.43
N LEU A 88 -8.89 -4.23 4.14
CA LEU A 88 -7.47 -3.90 4.34
C LEU A 88 -6.78 -5.02 5.10
N SER A 89 -5.66 -5.49 4.56
CA SER A 89 -4.76 -6.40 5.27
C SER A 89 -3.45 -5.70 5.63
N VAL A 90 -2.85 -6.13 6.74
CA VAL A 90 -1.52 -5.68 7.16
C VAL A 90 -0.63 -6.89 7.37
N PHE A 91 0.45 -6.98 6.60
CA PHE A 91 1.49 -7.99 6.70
C PHE A 91 2.73 -7.41 7.37
N ALA A 92 2.89 -7.69 8.66
CA ALA A 92 4.12 -7.37 9.37
C ALA A 92 5.16 -8.47 9.10
N ILE A 93 6.04 -8.24 8.11
CA ILE A 93 7.04 -9.22 7.67
C ILE A 93 8.29 -9.10 8.53
N SER A 94 8.53 -10.08 9.40
CA SER A 94 9.75 -10.16 10.19
C SER A 94 10.94 -10.63 9.35
N ILE A 95 12.03 -9.84 9.38
CA ILE A 95 13.32 -10.20 8.80
C ILE A 95 14.29 -10.82 9.82
N ASP A 96 13.79 -11.17 11.00
CA ASP A 96 14.60 -11.88 12.00
C ASP A 96 15.06 -13.25 11.47
N GLY A 97 16.28 -13.60 11.78
CA GLY A 97 16.83 -14.91 11.37
C GLY A 97 16.12 -16.09 12.02
N PRO A 98 16.33 -17.32 11.51
CA PRO A 98 15.55 -18.52 11.88
C PRO A 98 15.51 -18.83 13.38
N ARG A 99 16.54 -18.42 14.13
CA ARG A 99 16.64 -18.66 15.59
C ARG A 99 15.76 -17.70 16.42
N SER A 100 15.12 -16.72 15.81
CA SER A 100 14.37 -15.66 16.48
C SER A 100 12.86 -15.77 16.31
N THR A 101 12.34 -16.75 15.57
CA THR A 101 10.91 -16.91 15.27
C THR A 101 10.03 -16.95 16.53
N SER A 102 10.46 -17.68 17.56
CA SER A 102 9.72 -17.73 18.83
C SER A 102 9.65 -16.36 19.53
N ARG A 103 10.68 -15.53 19.38
CA ARG A 103 10.71 -14.15 19.89
C ARG A 103 9.75 -13.24 19.14
N VAL A 104 9.60 -13.42 17.82
CA VAL A 104 8.66 -12.66 16.98
C VAL A 104 7.26 -12.82 17.51
N GLY A 105 6.76 -14.06 17.64
CA GLY A 105 5.40 -14.33 18.15
C GLY A 105 5.20 -13.81 19.58
N ALA A 106 6.17 -14.01 20.48
CA ALA A 106 6.09 -13.52 21.84
C ALA A 106 5.99 -11.99 21.92
N LEU A 107 6.76 -11.27 21.07
CA LEU A 107 6.73 -9.81 21.02
C LEU A 107 5.38 -9.28 20.53
N ILE A 108 4.87 -9.79 19.40
CA ILE A 108 3.58 -9.39 18.85
C ILE A 108 2.46 -9.61 19.85
N LYS A 109 2.41 -10.79 20.49
CA LYS A 109 1.43 -11.10 21.56
C LYS A 109 1.54 -10.12 22.72
N SER A 110 2.77 -9.76 23.15
CA SER A 110 2.98 -8.82 24.26
C SER A 110 2.55 -7.40 23.96
N LYS A 111 2.49 -7.02 22.67
CA LYS A 111 2.03 -5.71 22.20
C LYS A 111 0.53 -5.65 21.92
N GLY A 112 -0.17 -6.80 21.92
CA GLY A 112 -1.60 -6.88 21.63
C GLY A 112 -1.96 -6.59 20.17
N ASN A 113 -0.98 -6.69 19.26
CA ASN A 113 -1.25 -6.49 17.84
C ASN A 113 -2.03 -7.67 17.25
N THR A 114 -2.98 -7.37 16.36
CA THR A 114 -3.88 -8.34 15.74
C THR A 114 -3.72 -8.47 14.22
N PHE A 115 -2.87 -7.66 13.62
CA PHE A 115 -2.51 -7.78 12.22
C PHE A 115 -1.66 -9.04 11.97
N GLU A 116 -1.61 -9.48 10.72
CA GLU A 116 -0.94 -10.71 10.34
C GLU A 116 0.59 -10.58 10.33
N VAL A 117 1.28 -11.58 10.86
CA VAL A 117 2.76 -11.58 10.96
C VAL A 117 3.33 -12.70 10.11
N LEU A 118 4.17 -12.33 9.15
CA LEU A 118 4.81 -13.25 8.23
C LEU A 118 6.32 -13.33 8.51
N LEU A 119 6.93 -14.43 8.13
CA LEU A 119 8.33 -14.73 8.43
C LEU A 119 9.17 -14.79 7.14
N ASP A 120 10.17 -13.89 7.03
CA ASP A 120 11.18 -13.90 5.95
C ASP A 120 12.61 -14.06 6.50
N PRO A 121 12.92 -15.20 7.16
CA PRO A 121 14.18 -15.39 7.86
C PRO A 121 15.40 -15.40 6.95
N ALA A 122 15.22 -15.66 5.66
CA ALA A 122 16.26 -15.60 4.63
C ALA A 122 16.32 -14.24 3.91
N GLN A 123 15.43 -13.31 4.28
CA GLN A 123 15.33 -11.97 3.71
C GLN A 123 15.18 -11.97 2.17
N LYS A 124 14.54 -13.01 1.62
CA LYS A 124 14.33 -13.14 0.17
C LYS A 124 13.30 -12.13 -0.34
N VAL A 125 12.20 -11.98 0.40
CA VAL A 125 11.13 -11.02 0.07
C VAL A 125 11.62 -9.60 0.36
N ALA A 126 12.27 -9.36 1.49
CA ALA A 126 12.90 -8.08 1.79
C ALA A 126 13.82 -7.59 0.66
N LYS A 127 14.65 -8.50 0.08
CA LYS A 127 15.49 -8.18 -1.07
C LYS A 127 14.71 -7.83 -2.33
N LYS A 128 13.60 -8.54 -2.63
CA LYS A 128 12.72 -8.22 -3.77
C LYS A 128 12.12 -6.81 -3.63
N PHE A 129 11.76 -6.40 -2.41
CA PHE A 129 11.25 -5.06 -2.09
C PHE A 129 12.35 -4.00 -1.91
N HIS A 130 13.61 -4.34 -2.20
CA HIS A 130 14.77 -3.45 -2.03
C HIS A 130 14.89 -2.85 -0.62
N VAL A 131 14.56 -3.64 0.40
CA VAL A 131 14.66 -3.22 1.81
C VAL A 131 16.14 -3.13 2.20
N THR A 132 16.62 -1.93 2.44
CA THR A 132 17.99 -1.64 2.89
C THR A 132 18.07 -1.37 4.38
N SER A 133 16.94 -0.96 4.99
CA SER A 133 16.80 -0.75 6.44
C SER A 133 15.33 -0.90 6.86
N VAL A 134 15.11 -1.17 8.14
CA VAL A 134 13.77 -1.31 8.73
C VAL A 134 13.52 -0.18 9.74
N PRO A 135 12.24 0.27 9.93
CA PRO A 135 11.05 -0.20 9.22
C PRO A 135 11.02 0.24 7.75
N ARG A 136 10.43 -0.59 6.91
CA ARG A 136 10.09 -0.25 5.54
C ARG A 136 8.63 -0.60 5.33
N THR A 137 7.78 0.41 5.13
CA THR A 137 6.34 0.27 4.93
C THR A 137 5.98 0.54 3.48
N VAL A 138 5.14 -0.30 2.90
CA VAL A 138 4.67 -0.24 1.51
C VAL A 138 3.17 -0.49 1.50
N LEU A 139 2.40 0.42 0.91
CA LEU A 139 0.98 0.24 0.63
C LEU A 139 0.82 -0.25 -0.81
N ILE A 140 0.08 -1.34 -1.00
CA ILE A 140 -0.17 -1.97 -2.29
C ILE A 140 -1.67 -1.94 -2.52
N ASP A 141 -2.10 -1.44 -3.69
CA ASP A 141 -3.50 -1.43 -4.09
C ASP A 141 -3.98 -2.82 -4.58
N THR A 142 -5.27 -2.96 -4.85
CA THR A 142 -5.89 -4.21 -5.31
C THR A 142 -5.39 -4.67 -6.69
N GLU A 143 -4.76 -3.79 -7.47
CA GLU A 143 -4.13 -4.13 -8.75
C GLU A 143 -2.68 -4.60 -8.60
N GLY A 144 -2.15 -4.56 -7.37
CA GLY A 144 -0.75 -4.91 -7.06
C GLY A 144 0.25 -3.79 -7.29
N LYS A 145 -0.21 -2.55 -7.51
CA LYS A 145 0.65 -1.39 -7.65
C LYS A 145 1.03 -0.82 -6.29
N VAL A 146 2.25 -0.32 -6.17
CA VAL A 146 2.71 0.40 -4.98
C VAL A 146 2.09 1.80 -4.97
N ALA A 147 1.07 1.99 -4.12
CA ALA A 147 0.39 3.26 -3.94
C ALA A 147 1.19 4.24 -3.06
N TRP A 148 1.92 3.72 -2.06
CA TRP A 148 2.74 4.52 -1.17
C TRP A 148 3.87 3.69 -0.55
N ALA A 149 4.99 4.33 -0.20
CA ALA A 149 6.09 3.64 0.46
C ALA A 149 7.01 4.59 1.22
N VAL A 150 7.52 4.13 2.37
CA VAL A 150 8.47 4.90 3.19
C VAL A 150 9.48 3.99 3.87
N THR A 151 10.69 4.49 4.10
CA THR A 151 11.70 3.86 4.95
C THR A 151 11.94 4.70 6.19
N GLY A 152 11.99 4.04 7.34
CA GLY A 152 12.13 4.68 8.65
C GLY A 152 10.78 5.11 9.24
N TYR A 153 10.76 5.32 10.57
CA TYR A 153 9.59 5.74 11.31
C TYR A 153 9.70 7.22 11.72
N ARG A 154 8.66 7.97 11.41
CA ARG A 154 8.39 9.32 11.91
C ARG A 154 6.88 9.45 12.15
N PRO A 155 6.42 10.20 13.18
CA PRO A 155 4.97 10.40 13.41
C PRO A 155 4.21 10.87 12.16
N SER A 156 4.79 11.80 11.37
CA SER A 156 4.20 12.27 10.12
C SER A 156 4.04 11.19 9.02
N ASN A 157 4.69 10.04 9.16
CA ASN A 157 4.51 8.93 8.21
C ASN A 157 3.19 8.19 8.47
N HIS A 158 2.72 8.14 9.72
CA HIS A 158 1.41 7.59 10.06
C HIS A 158 0.30 8.38 9.34
N GLU A 159 0.27 9.71 9.50
CA GLU A 159 -0.72 10.58 8.84
C GLU A 159 -0.75 10.36 7.33
N LYS A 160 0.43 10.35 6.69
CA LYS A 160 0.55 10.13 5.25
C LYS A 160 0.13 8.72 4.82
N LEU A 161 0.42 7.70 5.61
CA LEU A 161 -0.05 6.34 5.33
C LEU A 161 -1.57 6.26 5.47
N ALA A 162 -2.15 6.86 6.51
CA ALA A 162 -3.59 6.90 6.72
C ALA A 162 -4.31 7.62 5.56
N GLU A 163 -3.77 8.77 5.11
CA GLU A 163 -4.26 9.49 3.93
C GLU A 163 -4.18 8.63 2.67
N ALA A 164 -3.06 7.95 2.44
CA ALA A 164 -2.88 7.08 1.28
C ALA A 164 -3.83 5.87 1.31
N VAL A 165 -4.08 5.28 2.48
CA VAL A 165 -5.07 4.21 2.64
C VAL A 165 -6.47 4.75 2.36
N ALA A 166 -6.86 5.90 2.95
CA ALA A 166 -8.17 6.51 2.72
C ALA A 166 -8.43 6.78 1.23
N ALA A 167 -7.41 7.18 0.47
CA ALA A 167 -7.51 7.43 -0.97
C ALA A 167 -7.83 6.16 -1.79
N LEU A 168 -7.58 4.96 -1.27
CA LEU A 168 -7.96 3.70 -1.91
C LEU A 168 -9.42 3.30 -1.66
N TYR A 169 -10.14 4.02 -0.82
CA TYR A 169 -11.55 3.81 -0.49
C TYR A 169 -12.39 5.07 -0.80
N PRO A 170 -12.57 5.43 -2.09
CA PRO A 170 -13.17 6.72 -2.48
C PRO A 170 -14.63 6.87 -2.04
N GLU A 171 -15.36 5.77 -1.83
CA GLU A 171 -16.73 5.79 -1.32
C GLU A 171 -16.81 5.78 0.22
N GLY A 172 -15.63 5.86 0.85
CA GLY A 172 -15.49 5.73 2.29
C GLY A 172 -15.53 4.27 2.75
N CYS A 173 -14.85 4.02 3.85
CA CYS A 173 -14.99 2.79 4.63
C CYS A 173 -15.57 3.24 5.96
N GLU A 174 -16.89 3.27 6.05
CA GLU A 174 -17.53 3.58 7.32
C GLU A 174 -17.32 2.42 8.29
N LYS A 175 -16.63 2.70 9.41
CA LYS A 175 -16.71 1.83 10.57
C LYS A 175 -18.19 1.60 10.86
N LYS A 176 -18.64 0.36 10.92
CA LYS A 176 -19.80 0.04 11.73
C LYS A 176 -19.42 0.36 13.17
N VAL A 177 -19.82 1.53 13.64
CA VAL A 177 -19.78 1.87 15.06
C VAL A 177 -20.76 0.93 15.73
N GLU A 178 -20.27 -0.20 16.26
CA GLU A 178 -21.03 -1.00 17.19
C GLU A 178 -21.21 -0.12 18.45
N GLY A 179 -22.43 0.41 18.62
CA GLY A 179 -22.84 1.04 19.86
C GLY A 179 -23.32 2.46 19.80
N GLU A 180 -24.15 2.83 18.83
CA GLU A 180 -25.14 3.87 19.08
C GLU A 180 -26.46 3.16 19.42
N GLU A 181 -26.63 2.78 20.71
CA GLU A 181 -27.96 2.49 21.25
C GLU A 181 -28.84 3.72 20.97
N PRO A 182 -30.01 3.53 20.34
CA PRO A 182 -30.93 4.66 20.20
C PRO A 182 -31.33 5.09 21.59
N GLU A 183 -30.92 6.30 21.95
CA GLU A 183 -31.40 7.00 23.16
C GLU A 183 -32.92 6.94 23.15
N ALA A 184 -33.46 6.10 24.05
CA ALA A 184 -34.88 5.93 24.23
C ALA A 184 -35.48 7.31 24.54
N ALA A 185 -36.27 7.80 23.62
CA ALA A 185 -37.11 8.99 23.82
C ALA A 185 -37.91 8.81 25.11
N GLU A 186 -37.51 9.47 26.18
CA GLU A 186 -38.36 9.64 27.36
C GLU A 186 -39.61 10.37 26.93
N GLY A 187 -40.66 9.57 26.76
CA GLY A 187 -42.00 10.05 26.61
C GLY A 187 -42.44 10.78 27.87
N THR A 188 -42.56 12.08 27.79
CA THR A 188 -43.34 12.87 28.72
C THR A 188 -44.78 12.40 28.66
N GLY A 189 -45.23 11.72 29.73
CA GLY A 189 -46.64 11.41 29.97
C GLY A 189 -47.11 12.25 31.15
N GLU A 190 -48.14 13.10 30.89
CA GLU A 190 -49.01 13.69 31.91
C GLU A 190 -49.76 12.61 32.72
#